data_b0be12fe54a3e632b1860dc9b7104886
#
_entry.id   b0be12fe54a3e632b1860dc9b7104886
#
_cell.length_a   1.000
_cell.length_b   1.000
_cell.length_c   1.000
_cell.angle_alpha   90.00
_cell.angle_beta   90.00
_cell.angle_gamma   90.00
#
_symmetry.space_group_name_H-M   'P 1'
#
loop_
_entity.id
_entity.type
_entity.pdbx_description
1 polymer ?
#
loop_
_entity_poly.entity_id
_entity_poly.type
_entity_poly.pdbx_seq_one_letter_code
_entity_poly.pdbx_strand_id
1 'polypeptide(L)' 'LTQEELRNLLRERAQKEKQIYIANVTGIDKDVLSRFKLGKIDLYPHLFTKLEAYLTNS' A
#
# COMPACT_ATOMS: atom_id res chain seq x y z
N LEU A 1 -8.81 -7.44 -6.48
CA LEU A 1 -7.36 -7.55 -6.39
C LEU A 1 -6.94 -8.53 -5.30
N THR A 2 -5.85 -9.24 -5.54
CA THR A 2 -5.22 -10.06 -4.52
C THR A 2 -4.22 -9.23 -3.72
N GLN A 3 -3.77 -9.78 -2.59
CA GLN A 3 -2.71 -9.13 -1.80
C GLN A 3 -1.47 -8.90 -2.67
N GLU A 4 -1.08 -9.89 -3.47
CA GLU A 4 0.10 -9.78 -4.31
C GLU A 4 -0.06 -8.73 -5.39
N GLU A 5 -1.23 -8.66 -6.00
CA GLU A 5 -1.50 -7.62 -7.00
C GLU A 5 -1.44 -6.23 -6.40
N LEU A 6 -2.01 -6.06 -5.22
CA LEU A 6 -1.96 -4.76 -4.54
C LEU A 6 -0.53 -4.41 -4.14
N ARG A 7 0.24 -5.39 -3.69
CA ARG A 7 1.65 -5.20 -3.34
C ARG A 7 2.45 -4.71 -4.54
N ASN A 8 2.19 -5.30 -5.71
CA ASN A 8 2.89 -4.89 -6.93
C ASN A 8 2.51 -3.46 -7.33
N LEU A 9 1.25 -3.09 -7.18
CA LEU A 9 0.81 -1.70 -7.43
C LEU A 9 1.51 -0.73 -6.49
N LEU A 10 1.66 -1.11 -5.23
CA LEU A 10 2.37 -0.26 -4.27
C LEU A 10 3.84 -0.09 -4.65
N ARG A 11 4.48 -1.17 -5.07
CA ARG A 11 5.89 -1.12 -5.50
C ARG A 11 6.07 -0.19 -6.69
N GLU A 12 5.16 -0.22 -7.65
CA GLU A 12 5.21 0.69 -8.79
C GLU A 12 5.01 2.13 -8.37
N ARG A 13 4.01 2.39 -7.52
CA ARG A 13 3.72 3.76 -7.08
C ARG A 13 4.86 4.32 -6.25
N ALA A 14 5.54 3.49 -5.47
CA ALA A 14 6.66 3.91 -4.64
C ALA A 14 7.88 4.33 -5.45
N GLN A 15 7.92 4.05 -6.74
CA GLN A 15 8.97 4.56 -7.62
C GLN A 15 8.73 6.03 -7.98
N LYS A 16 7.51 6.50 -7.84
CA LYS A 16 7.12 7.87 -8.23
C LYS A 16 6.77 8.75 -7.03
N GLU A 17 6.35 8.15 -5.94
CA GLU A 17 5.92 8.85 -4.73
C GLU A 17 6.66 8.31 -3.53
N LYS A 18 6.97 9.18 -2.59
CA LYS A 18 7.59 8.73 -1.35
C LYS A 18 6.61 7.87 -0.56
N GLN A 19 7.12 6.78 -0.01
CA GLN A 19 6.29 5.85 0.75
C GLN A 19 5.65 6.51 1.97
N ILE A 20 6.35 7.44 2.61
CA ILE A 20 5.77 8.17 3.75
C ILE A 20 4.55 9.00 3.32
N TYR A 21 4.58 9.55 2.13
CA TYR A 21 3.42 10.27 1.61
C TYR A 21 2.23 9.32 1.41
N ILE A 22 2.48 8.15 0.85
CA ILE A 22 1.42 7.14 0.65
C ILE A 22 0.84 6.73 2.00
N ALA A 23 1.69 6.51 3.00
CA ALA A 23 1.24 6.17 4.35
C ALA A 23 0.34 7.28 4.92
N ASN A 24 0.74 8.54 4.74
CA ASN A 24 -0.02 9.66 5.28
C ASN A 24 -1.40 9.80 4.62
N VAL A 25 -1.47 9.70 3.30
CA VAL A 25 -2.75 9.89 2.59
C VAL A 25 -3.70 8.72 2.76
N THR A 26 -3.18 7.52 2.98
CA THR A 26 -4.02 6.34 3.21
C THR A 26 -4.37 6.14 4.67
N GLY A 27 -3.64 6.79 5.57
CA GLY A 27 -3.82 6.59 7.00
C GLY A 27 -3.29 5.24 7.48
N ILE A 28 -2.44 4.59 6.69
CA ILE A 28 -1.82 3.33 7.06
C ILE A 28 -0.48 3.64 7.74
N ASP A 29 -0.21 2.96 8.87
CA ASP A 29 1.05 3.09 9.58
C ASP A 29 2.21 2.79 8.62
N LYS A 30 3.25 3.64 8.66
CA LYS A 30 4.37 3.52 7.73
C LYS A 30 5.11 2.19 7.85
N ASP A 31 5.19 1.63 9.06
CA ASP A 31 5.88 0.36 9.26
C ASP A 31 5.06 -0.81 8.70
N VAL A 32 3.74 -0.74 8.85
CA VAL A 32 2.83 -1.73 8.27
C VAL A 32 2.94 -1.68 6.75
N LEU A 33 2.92 -0.49 6.18
CA LEU A 33 3.03 -0.32 4.73
C LEU A 33 4.36 -0.87 4.22
N SER A 34 5.45 -0.60 4.93
CA SER A 34 6.77 -1.10 4.57
C SER A 34 6.84 -2.62 4.60
N ARG A 35 6.30 -3.24 5.65
CA ARG A 35 6.29 -4.71 5.75
C ARG A 35 5.45 -5.35 4.67
N PHE A 36 4.32 -4.74 4.35
CA PHE A 36 3.47 -5.22 3.26
C PHE A 36 4.22 -5.15 1.92
N LYS A 37 4.87 -4.02 1.65
CA LYS A 37 5.63 -3.83 0.43
C LYS A 37 6.74 -4.88 0.28
N LEU A 38 7.40 -5.21 1.40
CA LEU A 38 8.48 -6.19 1.40
C LEU A 38 8.00 -7.66 1.36
N GLY A 39 6.69 -7.87 1.41
CA GLY A 39 6.14 -9.21 1.37
C GLY A 39 6.13 -9.93 2.70
N LYS A 40 6.36 -9.23 3.80
CA LYS A 40 6.44 -9.85 5.13
C LYS A 40 5.09 -10.07 5.77
N ILE A 41 4.09 -9.26 5.40
CA ILE A 41 2.73 -9.37 5.92
C ILE A 41 1.73 -9.09 4.81
N ASP A 42 0.50 -9.53 5.01
CA ASP A 42 -0.63 -9.12 4.21
C ASP A 42 -1.38 -8.02 4.97
N LEU A 43 -2.22 -7.27 4.27
CA LEU A 43 -3.02 -6.22 4.89
C LEU A 43 -4.36 -6.77 5.35
N TYR A 44 -4.81 -6.31 6.51
CA TYR A 44 -6.18 -6.55 6.95
C TYR A 44 -7.17 -5.93 5.95
N PRO A 45 -8.40 -6.46 5.86
CA PRO A 45 -9.36 -5.99 4.85
C PRO A 45 -9.57 -4.47 4.83
N HIS A 46 -9.66 -3.84 5.99
CA HIS A 46 -9.90 -2.39 6.03
C HIS A 46 -8.71 -1.58 5.53
N LEU A 47 -7.49 -2.06 5.76
CA LEU A 47 -6.29 -1.41 5.26
C LEU A 47 -6.12 -1.69 3.76
N PHE A 48 -6.43 -2.92 3.35
CA PHE A 48 -6.40 -3.30 1.94
C PHE A 48 -7.32 -2.38 1.13
N THR A 49 -8.54 -2.17 1.59
CA THR A 49 -9.50 -1.32 0.90
C THR A 49 -9.01 0.12 0.78
N LYS A 50 -8.40 0.65 1.84
CA LYS A 50 -7.86 2.01 1.81
C LYS A 50 -6.74 2.15 0.79
N LEU A 51 -5.82 1.21 0.78
CA LEU A 51 -4.69 1.27 -0.15
C LEU A 51 -5.15 1.05 -1.58
N GLU A 52 -6.05 0.09 -1.79
CA GLU A 52 -6.61 -0.17 -3.11
C GLU A 52 -7.28 1.08 -3.68
N ALA A 53 -8.09 1.75 -2.88
CA ALA A 53 -8.80 2.96 -3.33
C ALA A 53 -7.80 4.03 -3.77
N TYR A 54 -6.72 4.21 -3.02
CA TYR A 54 -5.72 5.20 -3.36
C TYR A 54 -4.95 4.82 -4.63
N LEU A 55 -4.51 3.58 -4.72
CA LEU A 55 -3.65 3.16 -5.84
C LEU A 55 -4.39 2.99 -7.15
N THR A 56 -5.69 2.73 -7.11
CA THR A 56 -6.50 2.54 -8.33
C THR A 56 -7.30 3.76 -8.72
N ASN A 57 -7.39 4.75 -7.85
CA ASN A 57 -8.16 5.97 -8.08
C ASN A 57 -7.19 7.13 -8.33
N SER A 58 -6.68 7.19 -9.49
CA SER A 58 -5.69 8.23 -9.83
C SER A 58 -6.31 9.35 -10.64
#